data_de5a098789e7b2094e1dc2c85224ad90
#
_entry.id   de5a098789e7b2094e1dc2c85224ad90
#
_cell.length_a   1.000
_cell.length_b   1.000
_cell.length_c   1.000
_cell.angle_alpha   90.00
_cell.angle_beta   90.00
_cell.angle_gamma   90.00
#
_symmetry.space_group_name_H-M   'P 1'
#
loop_
_entity.id
_entity.type
_entity.pdbx_description
1 polymer ?
#
loop_
_entity_poly.entity_id
_entity_poly.type
_entity_poly.pdbx_seq_one_letter_code
_entity_poly.pdbx_strand_id
1 'polypeptide(L)'
;MDELDLRVNQLKKLIYADMNHPKVRILAQQITRGLNTNLGKSRAIYNWIKQNIHYTREPDGMDIYLSPSRTIELGRGDCDEASSLFASLAGIVGVPVKLKVVTQDNRMWSHVYPIALTNGKWTIWDAAAPILPEQEVTYLKARIFDV
;
A
#
# COMPACT_ATOMS: atom_id res chain seq x y z
N MET A 1 14.62 18.44 1.56
CA MET A 1 13.76 17.24 1.72
C MET A 1 12.85 17.47 2.91
N ASP A 2 11.55 17.53 2.70
CA ASP A 2 10.58 17.76 3.77
C ASP A 2 10.22 16.46 4.53
N GLU A 3 9.40 16.57 5.56
CA GLU A 3 8.99 15.42 6.37
C GLU A 3 8.27 14.36 5.55
N LEU A 4 7.46 14.78 4.56
CA LEU A 4 6.75 13.85 3.71
C LEU A 4 7.71 13.05 2.83
N ASP A 5 8.72 13.72 2.27
CA ASP A 5 9.76 13.02 1.50
C ASP A 5 10.48 11.98 2.34
N LEU A 6 10.80 12.31 3.60
CA LEU A 6 11.45 11.38 4.52
C LEU A 6 10.57 10.18 4.83
N ARG A 7 9.29 10.40 5.09
CA ARG A 7 8.31 9.35 5.35
C ARG A 7 8.19 8.41 4.15
N VAL A 8 8.02 8.95 2.96
CA VAL A 8 7.89 8.15 1.73
C VAL A 8 9.17 7.38 1.45
N ASN A 9 10.34 7.97 1.65
CA ASN A 9 11.61 7.28 1.49
C ASN A 9 11.73 6.09 2.46
N GLN A 10 11.25 6.24 3.68
CA GLN A 10 11.22 5.15 4.65
C GLN A 10 10.31 4.00 4.19
N LEU A 11 9.14 4.33 3.68
CA LEU A 11 8.22 3.32 3.11
C LEU A 11 8.85 2.60 1.91
N LYS A 12 9.52 3.32 1.02
CA LYS A 12 10.23 2.73 -0.12
C LYS A 12 11.28 1.72 0.32
N LYS A 13 12.06 2.04 1.34
CA LYS A 13 13.07 1.11 1.88
C LYS A 13 12.44 -0.19 2.36
N LEU A 14 11.32 -0.09 3.07
CA LEU A 14 10.59 -1.26 3.57
C LEU A 14 10.01 -2.10 2.42
N ILE A 15 9.44 -1.44 1.42
CA ILE A 15 8.89 -2.10 0.23
C ILE A 15 9.95 -2.94 -0.47
N TYR A 16 11.11 -2.34 -0.78
CA TYR A 16 12.17 -3.03 -1.52
C TYR A 16 12.86 -4.10 -0.69
N ALA A 17 13.08 -3.85 0.61
CA ALA A 17 13.74 -4.82 1.48
C ALA A 17 12.98 -6.15 1.52
N ASP A 18 11.66 -6.11 1.53
CA ASP A 18 10.83 -7.30 1.65
C ASP A 18 10.36 -7.89 0.31
N MET A 19 10.66 -7.28 -0.82
CA MET A 19 10.32 -7.87 -2.12
C MET A 19 11.02 -9.21 -2.37
N ASN A 20 12.14 -9.46 -1.71
CA ASN A 20 12.84 -10.75 -1.78
C ASN A 20 12.56 -11.66 -0.58
N HIS A 21 11.75 -11.21 0.37
CA HIS A 21 11.43 -12.01 1.55
C HIS A 21 10.52 -13.18 1.17
N PRO A 22 10.85 -14.44 1.58
CA PRO A 22 10.08 -15.63 1.17
C PRO A 22 8.59 -15.54 1.48
N LYS A 23 8.22 -15.04 2.65
CA LYS A 23 6.80 -14.89 3.04
C LYS A 23 6.04 -13.98 2.09
N VAL A 24 6.65 -12.86 1.70
CA VAL A 24 6.02 -11.88 0.82
C VAL A 24 5.92 -12.44 -0.59
N ARG A 25 6.98 -13.07 -1.09
CA ARG A 25 7.00 -13.67 -2.42
C ARG A 25 5.99 -14.81 -2.56
N ILE A 26 5.96 -15.72 -1.60
CA ILE A 26 5.02 -16.85 -1.63
C ILE A 26 3.59 -16.33 -1.59
N LEU A 27 3.30 -15.38 -0.71
CA LEU A 27 1.97 -14.79 -0.60
C LEU A 27 1.54 -14.12 -1.91
N ALA A 28 2.43 -13.32 -2.51
CA ALA A 28 2.14 -12.65 -3.79
C ALA A 28 1.76 -13.66 -4.87
N GLN A 29 2.51 -14.75 -4.97
CA GLN A 29 2.26 -15.81 -5.94
C GLN A 29 0.95 -16.56 -5.66
N GLN A 30 0.65 -16.84 -4.41
CA GLN A 30 -0.60 -17.49 -4.01
C GLN A 30 -1.82 -16.65 -4.32
N ILE A 31 -1.78 -15.36 -3.96
CA ILE A 31 -2.89 -14.43 -4.17
C ILE A 31 -3.21 -14.27 -5.65
N THR A 32 -2.19 -14.22 -6.50
CA THR A 32 -2.35 -13.90 -7.93
C THR A 32 -2.33 -15.13 -8.84
N ARG A 33 -2.37 -16.33 -8.26
CA ARG A 33 -2.33 -17.56 -9.04
C ARG A 33 -3.46 -17.61 -10.08
N GLY A 34 -3.09 -17.84 -11.34
CA GLY A 34 -4.06 -17.92 -12.44
C GLY A 34 -4.57 -16.58 -12.95
N LEU A 35 -4.12 -15.46 -12.38
CA LEU A 35 -4.52 -14.13 -12.83
C LEU A 35 -3.50 -13.57 -13.82
N ASN A 36 -3.99 -13.02 -14.93
CA ASN A 36 -3.14 -12.58 -16.04
C ASN A 36 -3.15 -11.07 -16.25
N THR A 37 -4.08 -10.34 -15.62
CA THR A 37 -4.20 -8.89 -15.82
C THR A 37 -3.75 -8.13 -14.58
N ASN A 38 -3.23 -6.91 -14.80
CA ASN A 38 -2.86 -6.03 -13.69
C ASN A 38 -4.08 -5.69 -12.82
N LEU A 39 -5.24 -5.50 -13.44
CA LEU A 39 -6.48 -5.24 -12.71
C LEU A 39 -6.84 -6.41 -11.80
N GLY A 40 -6.83 -7.63 -12.33
CA GLY A 40 -7.15 -8.83 -11.55
C GLY A 40 -6.19 -9.04 -10.40
N LYS A 41 -4.89 -8.88 -10.65
CA LYS A 41 -3.85 -9.00 -9.62
C LYS A 41 -4.02 -7.93 -8.54
N SER A 42 -4.24 -6.68 -8.94
CA SER A 42 -4.42 -5.57 -7.99
C SER A 42 -5.64 -5.77 -7.10
N ARG A 43 -6.77 -6.19 -7.69
CA ARG A 43 -7.99 -6.46 -6.93
C ARG A 43 -7.80 -7.61 -5.95
N ALA A 44 -7.12 -8.67 -6.36
CA ALA A 44 -6.86 -9.82 -5.49
C ALA A 44 -5.97 -9.44 -4.30
N ILE A 45 -4.93 -8.64 -4.54
CA ILE A 45 -4.05 -8.14 -3.49
C ILE A 45 -4.83 -7.24 -2.52
N TYR A 46 -5.61 -6.30 -3.05
CA TYR A 46 -6.46 -5.43 -2.25
C TYR A 46 -7.41 -6.23 -1.36
N ASN A 47 -8.11 -7.20 -1.94
CA ASN A 47 -9.07 -8.03 -1.20
C ASN A 47 -8.38 -8.82 -0.10
N TRP A 48 -7.20 -9.37 -0.38
CA TRP A 48 -6.44 -10.11 0.62
C TRP A 48 -6.07 -9.22 1.82
N ILE A 49 -5.56 -8.02 1.55
CA ILE A 49 -5.19 -7.06 2.60
C ILE A 49 -6.43 -6.67 3.41
N LYS A 50 -7.53 -6.37 2.73
CA LYS A 50 -8.78 -5.96 3.38
C LYS A 50 -9.31 -7.05 4.32
N GLN A 51 -9.16 -8.32 3.95
CA GLN A 51 -9.66 -9.46 4.72
C GLN A 51 -8.71 -9.91 5.84
N ASN A 52 -7.40 -9.71 5.67
CA ASN A 52 -6.41 -10.33 6.55
C ASN A 52 -5.63 -9.34 7.41
N ILE A 53 -5.60 -8.07 7.06
CA ILE A 53 -4.89 -7.05 7.83
C ILE A 53 -5.92 -6.19 8.56
N HIS A 54 -5.92 -6.33 9.88
CA HIS A 54 -6.80 -5.53 10.73
C HIS A 54 -6.25 -4.10 10.85
N TYR A 55 -7.08 -3.11 10.53
CA TYR A 55 -6.68 -1.72 10.66
C TYR A 55 -6.44 -1.38 12.13
N THR A 56 -5.24 -0.92 12.43
CA THR A 56 -4.85 -0.51 13.77
C THR A 56 -4.08 0.80 13.67
N ARG A 57 -4.67 1.86 14.21
CA ARG A 57 -4.02 3.16 14.26
C ARG A 57 -2.95 3.15 15.35
N GLU A 58 -1.77 3.65 15.03
CA GLU A 58 -0.70 3.78 16.02
C GLU A 58 -1.02 4.91 17.01
N PRO A 59 -0.57 4.76 18.29
CA PRO A 59 -0.69 5.84 19.27
C PRO A 59 0.05 7.10 18.79
N ASP A 60 -0.47 8.27 19.13
CA ASP A 60 0.12 9.55 18.79
C ASP A 60 1.59 9.62 19.23
N GLY A 61 2.45 10.06 18.35
CA GLY A 61 3.89 10.22 18.61
C GLY A 61 4.73 8.96 18.46
N MET A 62 4.14 7.84 18.04
CA MET A 62 4.87 6.61 17.76
C MET A 62 4.84 6.31 16.26
N ASP A 63 5.90 6.71 15.56
CA ASP A 63 6.08 6.39 14.14
C ASP A 63 6.77 5.03 14.00
N ILE A 64 6.03 3.95 14.23
CA ILE A 64 6.54 2.61 14.04
C ILE A 64 6.07 2.11 12.69
N TYR A 65 7.02 1.95 11.77
CA TYR A 65 6.73 1.38 10.45
C TYR A 65 7.05 -0.11 10.47
N LEU A 66 6.03 -0.94 10.32
CA LEU A 66 6.21 -2.38 10.16
C LEU A 66 6.56 -2.67 8.71
N SER A 67 7.53 -3.57 8.50
CA SER A 67 7.82 -4.05 7.16
C SER A 67 6.66 -4.90 6.62
N PRO A 68 6.57 -5.12 5.29
CA PRO A 68 5.54 -6.00 4.73
C PRO A 68 5.51 -7.39 5.35
N SER A 69 6.65 -8.03 5.58
CA SER A 69 6.69 -9.36 6.21
C SER A 69 6.16 -9.34 7.65
N ARG A 70 6.50 -8.29 8.41
CA ARG A 70 5.98 -8.14 9.78
C ARG A 70 4.50 -7.83 9.80
N THR A 71 4.02 -7.04 8.85
CA THR A 71 2.58 -6.76 8.71
C THR A 71 1.80 -8.05 8.45
N ILE A 72 2.31 -8.92 7.59
CA ILE A 72 1.72 -10.24 7.36
C ILE A 72 1.69 -11.07 8.64
N GLU A 73 2.82 -11.15 9.35
CA GLU A 73 2.92 -11.93 10.58
C GLU A 73 1.96 -11.46 11.67
N LEU A 74 1.88 -10.14 11.86
CA LEU A 74 1.06 -9.55 12.92
C LEU A 74 -0.41 -9.43 12.52
N GLY A 75 -0.71 -9.41 11.23
CA GLY A 75 -2.08 -9.28 10.72
C GLY A 75 -2.73 -7.93 11.04
N ARG A 76 -1.93 -6.88 11.20
CA ARG A 76 -2.40 -5.54 11.54
C ARG A 76 -1.47 -4.46 11.01
N GLY A 77 -2.01 -3.26 10.86
CA GLY A 77 -1.28 -2.08 10.44
C GLY A 77 -2.23 -0.93 10.11
N ASP A 78 -1.65 0.23 9.81
CA ASP A 78 -2.40 1.40 9.35
C ASP A 78 -2.24 1.59 7.83
N CYS A 79 -2.48 2.80 7.34
CA CYS A 79 -2.36 3.09 5.91
C CYS A 79 -0.93 2.93 5.38
N ASP A 80 0.09 3.18 6.19
CA ASP A 80 1.49 3.01 5.79
C ASP A 80 1.79 1.54 5.53
N GLU A 81 1.39 0.65 6.44
CA GLU A 81 1.60 -0.79 6.30
C GLU A 81 0.78 -1.39 5.18
N ALA A 82 -0.49 -1.01 5.05
CA ALA A 82 -1.34 -1.49 3.96
C ALA A 82 -0.77 -1.09 2.60
N SER A 83 -0.28 0.14 2.47
CA SER A 83 0.31 0.65 1.22
C SER A 83 1.63 -0.04 0.89
N SER A 84 2.51 -0.20 1.88
CA SER A 84 3.80 -0.87 1.69
C SER A 84 3.62 -2.33 1.30
N LEU A 85 2.70 -3.02 1.96
CA LEU A 85 2.40 -4.41 1.66
C LEU A 85 1.83 -4.57 0.24
N PHE A 86 0.86 -3.71 -0.13
CA PHE A 86 0.32 -3.72 -1.49
C PHE A 86 1.43 -3.52 -2.53
N ALA A 87 2.30 -2.53 -2.31
CA ALA A 87 3.37 -2.20 -3.25
C ALA A 87 4.37 -3.34 -3.41
N SER A 88 4.75 -4.03 -2.31
CA SER A 88 5.65 -5.18 -2.37
C SER A 88 5.02 -6.35 -3.11
N LEU A 89 3.79 -6.71 -2.77
CA LEU A 89 3.08 -7.82 -3.42
C LEU A 89 2.89 -7.56 -4.91
N ALA A 90 2.43 -6.37 -5.26
CA ALA A 90 2.19 -5.97 -6.64
C ALA A 90 3.50 -5.93 -7.45
N GLY A 91 4.56 -5.37 -6.87
CA GLY A 91 5.87 -5.32 -7.53
C GLY A 91 6.43 -6.69 -7.84
N ILE A 92 6.26 -7.66 -6.94
CA ILE A 92 6.70 -9.05 -7.14
C ILE A 92 6.02 -9.67 -8.36
N VAL A 93 4.75 -9.36 -8.60
CA VAL A 93 3.97 -9.94 -9.70
C VAL A 93 3.89 -9.04 -10.93
N GLY A 94 4.75 -8.01 -10.99
CA GLY A 94 4.94 -7.19 -12.18
C GLY A 94 3.92 -6.08 -12.39
N VAL A 95 3.17 -5.69 -11.36
CA VAL A 95 2.20 -4.58 -11.45
C VAL A 95 2.90 -3.29 -11.02
N PRO A 96 2.97 -2.27 -11.90
CA PRO A 96 3.54 -0.97 -11.52
C PRO A 96 2.68 -0.28 -10.47
N VAL A 97 3.32 0.26 -9.43
CA VAL A 97 2.65 0.94 -8.31
C VAL A 97 3.33 2.27 -8.04
N LYS A 98 2.51 3.25 -7.65
CA LYS A 98 2.97 4.52 -7.06
C LYS A 98 2.27 4.70 -5.72
N LEU A 99 2.80 5.56 -4.88
CA LEU A 99 2.16 5.95 -3.63
C LEU A 99 1.55 7.34 -3.81
N LYS A 100 0.29 7.46 -3.41
CA LYS A 100 -0.42 8.74 -3.39
C LYS A 100 -0.64 9.15 -1.94
N VAL A 101 -0.19 10.33 -1.59
CA VAL A 101 -0.33 10.88 -0.24
C VAL A 101 -1.22 12.10 -0.33
N VAL A 102 -2.20 12.19 0.55
CA VAL A 102 -3.21 13.25 0.52
C VAL A 102 -3.30 13.98 1.85
N THR A 103 -3.75 15.23 1.77
CA THR A 103 -4.17 15.99 2.94
C THR A 103 -5.65 16.34 2.80
N GLN A 104 -6.39 16.19 3.90
CA GLN A 104 -7.82 16.46 3.94
C GLN A 104 -8.14 17.78 4.64
N ASP A 105 -7.15 18.37 5.34
CA ASP A 105 -7.32 19.60 6.12
C ASP A 105 -6.30 20.69 5.78
N ASN A 106 -5.44 20.48 4.80
CA ASN A 106 -4.35 21.37 4.41
C ASN A 106 -3.26 21.56 5.47
N ARG A 107 -3.26 20.79 6.55
CA ARG A 107 -2.30 20.87 7.64
C ARG A 107 -1.34 19.70 7.67
N MET A 108 -1.90 18.48 7.52
CA MET A 108 -1.14 17.24 7.62
C MET A 108 -1.34 16.37 6.39
N TRP A 109 -0.27 15.77 5.93
CA TRP A 109 -0.30 14.67 4.97
C TRP A 109 -0.70 13.40 5.74
N SER A 110 -2.00 13.21 5.88
CA SER A 110 -2.57 12.28 6.86
C SER A 110 -2.88 10.89 6.34
N HIS A 111 -2.92 10.71 5.03
CA HIS A 111 -3.31 9.42 4.45
C HIS A 111 -2.49 9.09 3.22
N VAL A 112 -2.06 7.83 3.12
CA VAL A 112 -1.34 7.29 1.97
C VAL A 112 -2.05 6.05 1.45
N TYR A 113 -2.09 5.89 0.15
CA TYR A 113 -2.61 4.70 -0.50
C TYR A 113 -1.89 4.42 -1.81
N PRO A 114 -1.84 3.13 -2.22
CA PRO A 114 -1.22 2.79 -3.48
C PRO A 114 -2.16 3.04 -4.65
N ILE A 115 -1.56 3.40 -5.78
CA ILE A 115 -2.22 3.41 -7.08
C ILE A 115 -1.45 2.47 -7.99
N ALA A 116 -2.18 1.71 -8.81
CA ALA A 116 -1.59 0.70 -9.68
C ALA A 116 -1.97 0.96 -11.13
N LEU A 117 -1.06 0.66 -12.04
CA LEU A 117 -1.31 0.82 -13.48
C LEU A 117 -2.10 -0.39 -13.99
N THR A 118 -3.35 -0.16 -14.34
CA THR A 118 -4.26 -1.19 -14.87
C THR A 118 -4.95 -0.66 -16.12
N ASN A 119 -4.85 -1.40 -17.22
CA ASN A 119 -5.45 -1.00 -18.51
C ASN A 119 -5.09 0.43 -18.94
N GLY A 120 -3.82 0.82 -18.71
CA GLY A 120 -3.32 2.14 -19.07
C GLY A 120 -3.75 3.28 -18.16
N LYS A 121 -4.40 2.98 -17.02
CA LYS A 121 -4.86 3.98 -16.05
C LYS A 121 -4.29 3.69 -14.66
N TRP A 122 -4.03 4.74 -13.88
CA TRP A 122 -3.68 4.60 -12.47
C TRP A 122 -4.94 4.48 -11.65
N THR A 123 -5.17 3.29 -11.10
CA THR A 123 -6.35 2.96 -10.30
C THR A 123 -6.03 2.92 -8.80
N ILE A 124 -7.01 3.21 -7.97
CA ILE A 124 -6.87 3.41 -6.52
C ILE A 124 -7.15 2.09 -5.78
N TRP A 125 -6.26 1.72 -4.82
CA TRP A 125 -6.41 0.48 -4.05
C TRP A 125 -6.18 0.73 -2.55
N ASP A 126 -7.08 1.48 -1.96
CA ASP A 126 -6.98 1.96 -0.57
C ASP A 126 -7.68 0.98 0.38
N ALA A 127 -6.94 -0.04 0.80
CA ALA A 127 -7.47 -1.08 1.69
C ALA A 127 -7.61 -0.63 3.15
N ALA A 128 -6.98 0.48 3.54
CA ALA A 128 -7.04 1.01 4.90
C ALA A 128 -8.28 1.88 5.15
N ALA A 129 -8.88 2.45 4.11
CA ALA A 129 -10.07 3.29 4.23
C ALA A 129 -11.34 2.46 4.10
N PRO A 130 -12.46 2.92 4.72
CA PRO A 130 -13.75 2.22 4.62
C PRO A 130 -14.47 2.53 3.31
N ILE A 131 -13.83 2.21 2.19
CA ILE A 131 -14.33 2.45 0.83
C ILE A 131 -14.25 1.18 0.01
N LEU A 132 -14.93 1.16 -1.13
CA LEU A 132 -14.92 0.02 -2.05
C LEU A 132 -13.65 0.02 -2.93
N PRO A 133 -13.33 -1.12 -3.56
CA PRO A 133 -12.22 -1.17 -4.52
C PRO A 133 -12.34 -0.09 -5.59
N GLU A 134 -11.22 0.51 -5.94
CA GLU A 134 -11.08 1.58 -6.93
C GLU A 134 -11.75 2.90 -6.56
N GLN A 135 -12.39 3.00 -5.40
CA GLN A 135 -12.87 4.28 -4.87
C GLN A 135 -11.72 5.05 -4.20
N GLU A 136 -11.88 6.36 -4.19
CA GLU A 136 -10.88 7.25 -3.61
C GLU A 136 -11.52 8.13 -2.53
N VAL A 137 -10.79 8.32 -1.41
CA VAL A 137 -11.18 9.26 -0.36
C VAL A 137 -11.16 10.70 -0.90
N THR A 138 -11.96 11.58 -0.33
CA THR A 138 -11.90 13.00 -0.67
C THR A 138 -10.66 13.64 -0.07
N TYR A 139 -10.08 14.60 -0.78
CA TYR A 139 -8.89 15.30 -0.31
C TYR A 139 -8.82 16.71 -0.88
N LEU A 140 -7.98 17.55 -0.27
CA LEU A 140 -7.73 18.91 -0.74
C LEU A 140 -6.51 18.98 -1.65
N LYS A 141 -5.42 18.30 -1.29
CA LYS A 141 -4.19 18.24 -2.06
C LYS A 141 -3.61 16.82 -2.04
N ALA A 142 -2.89 16.48 -3.10
CA ALA A 142 -2.23 15.19 -3.22
C ALA A 142 -0.80 15.37 -3.76
N ARG A 143 0.09 14.45 -3.37
CA ARG A 143 1.39 14.24 -4.00
C ARG A 143 1.54 12.78 -4.37
N ILE A 144 2.11 12.52 -5.53
CA ILE A 144 2.33 11.16 -6.03
C ILE A 144 3.82 10.89 -6.08
N PHE A 145 4.22 9.74 -5.56
CA PHE A 145 5.62 9.32 -5.48
C PHE A 145 5.83 8.02 -6.23
N ASP A 146 6.88 7.97 -7.02
CA ASP A 146 7.33 6.72 -7.63
C ASP A 146 7.86 5.77 -6.55
N VAL A 147 7.65 4.51 -6.79
CA VAL A 147 8.15 3.46 -5.91
C VAL A 147 9.24 2.67 -6.56
#